data_3799b65047eebee0ead6fdac4b42c196
#
_entry.id   3799b65047eebee0ead6fdac4b42c196
#
_cell.length_a   1.000
_cell.length_b   1.000
_cell.length_c   1.000
_cell.angle_alpha   90.00
_cell.angle_beta   90.00
_cell.angle_gamma   90.00
#
_symmetry.space_group_name_H-M   'P 1'
#
loop_
_entity.id
_entity.type
_entity.pdbx_description
1 polymer ?
#
loop_
_entity_poly.entity_id
_entity_poly.type
_entity_poly.pdbx_seq_one_letter_code
_entity_poly.pdbx_strand_id
1 'polypeptide(L)'
;DHIAGLDDIRAFNHQNKAAFPIYCTPKVEQALRREYYYAFEENPYPGVPKFEITHLEKGLFQLRNYPLEAIEVWHHKMQVLGFRIGKLAYITDAKTISASEKEKLKNLDVFIINALHEYSHSSHFNLQEALELIAELQPKKSYLTHISHLFGLHEQVCEKLPPHVSLAFDGLELAFDFSV
;
A
#
# COMPACT_ATOMS: atom_id res chain seq x y z
N ASP A 1 -11.21 5.79 0.49
CA ASP A 1 -10.53 7.07 0.30
C ASP A 1 -9.20 6.93 -0.45
N HIS A 2 -8.52 5.79 -0.43
CA HIS A 2 -7.29 5.53 -1.19
C HIS A 2 -7.51 5.36 -2.71
N ILE A 3 -8.71 5.57 -3.22
CA ILE A 3 -9.06 5.46 -4.65
C ILE A 3 -9.43 6.82 -5.29
N ALA A 4 -9.41 7.91 -4.52
CA ALA A 4 -9.97 9.21 -4.94
C ALA A 4 -9.30 9.83 -6.18
N GLY A 5 -8.04 9.50 -6.47
CA GLY A 5 -7.31 10.01 -7.64
C GLY A 5 -7.51 9.23 -8.94
N LEU A 6 -8.35 8.18 -8.96
CA LEU A 6 -8.45 7.31 -10.14
C LEU A 6 -9.11 7.97 -11.37
N ASP A 7 -9.87 9.05 -11.20
CA ASP A 7 -10.41 9.79 -12.35
C ASP A 7 -9.30 10.43 -13.21
N ASP A 8 -8.18 10.80 -12.62
CA ASP A 8 -7.08 11.47 -13.32
C ASP A 8 -6.33 10.56 -14.30
N ILE A 9 -6.48 9.23 -14.18
CA ILE A 9 -5.84 8.29 -15.12
C ILE A 9 -6.38 8.39 -16.56
N ARG A 10 -7.50 9.07 -16.79
CA ARG A 10 -8.05 9.29 -18.14
C ARG A 10 -7.05 9.95 -19.10
N ALA A 11 -6.13 10.79 -18.57
CA ALA A 11 -5.06 11.36 -19.39
C ALA A 11 -4.15 10.27 -19.95
N PHE A 12 -3.82 9.25 -19.17
CA PHE A 12 -3.02 8.11 -19.59
C PHE A 12 -3.80 7.17 -20.52
N ASN A 13 -5.12 7.00 -20.30
CA ASN A 13 -5.95 6.26 -21.25
C ASN A 13 -5.90 6.89 -22.66
N HIS A 14 -5.99 8.22 -22.73
CA HIS A 14 -5.91 8.94 -24.00
C HIS A 14 -4.53 8.81 -24.64
N GLN A 15 -3.46 9.00 -23.86
CA GLN A 15 -2.08 8.90 -24.34
C GLN A 15 -1.75 7.49 -24.84
N ASN A 16 -2.10 6.47 -24.07
CA ASN A 16 -1.78 5.07 -24.37
C ASN A 16 -2.81 4.37 -25.26
N LYS A 17 -3.95 5.00 -25.54
CA LYS A 17 -5.11 4.44 -26.26
C LYS A 17 -5.56 3.08 -25.70
N ALA A 18 -5.46 2.90 -24.41
CA ALA A 18 -5.75 1.65 -23.70
C ALA A 18 -6.45 1.91 -22.37
N ALA A 19 -7.18 0.92 -21.87
CA ALA A 19 -7.67 0.89 -20.51
C ALA A 19 -6.51 0.79 -19.52
N PHE A 20 -6.69 1.37 -18.34
CA PHE A 20 -5.68 1.29 -17.28
C PHE A 20 -5.91 0.03 -16.44
N PRO A 21 -4.88 -0.83 -16.27
CA PRO A 21 -5.03 -2.06 -15.50
C PRO A 21 -5.15 -1.76 -14.01
N ILE A 22 -6.20 -2.27 -13.39
CA ILE A 22 -6.45 -2.18 -11.95
C ILE A 22 -6.46 -3.60 -11.37
N TYR A 23 -5.58 -3.85 -10.42
CA TYR A 23 -5.50 -5.10 -9.67
C TYR A 23 -6.12 -4.88 -8.30
N CYS A 24 -7.24 -5.51 -8.01
CA CYS A 24 -7.96 -5.28 -6.76
C CYS A 24 -8.80 -6.49 -6.33
N THR A 25 -9.23 -6.50 -5.07
CA THR A 25 -10.20 -7.50 -4.62
C THR A 25 -11.60 -7.21 -5.18
N PRO A 26 -12.50 -8.20 -5.27
CA PRO A 26 -13.88 -7.97 -5.69
C PRO A 26 -14.62 -6.91 -4.85
N LYS A 27 -14.26 -6.80 -3.57
CA LYS A 27 -14.83 -5.78 -2.67
C LYS A 27 -14.41 -4.36 -3.07
N VAL A 28 -13.15 -4.19 -3.48
CA VAL A 28 -12.62 -2.90 -3.97
C VAL A 28 -13.25 -2.57 -5.32
N GLU A 29 -13.43 -3.54 -6.22
CA GLU A 29 -14.15 -3.32 -7.48
C GLU A 29 -15.57 -2.79 -7.24
N GLN A 30 -16.31 -3.36 -6.28
CA GLN A 30 -17.64 -2.86 -5.92
C GLN A 30 -17.60 -1.39 -5.47
N ALA A 31 -16.58 -0.99 -4.71
CA ALA A 31 -16.38 0.41 -4.33
C ALA A 31 -16.06 1.28 -5.55
N LEU A 32 -15.17 0.83 -6.44
CA LEU A 32 -14.85 1.54 -7.69
C LEU A 32 -16.08 1.76 -8.56
N ARG A 33 -16.91 0.74 -8.75
CA ARG A 33 -18.16 0.83 -9.53
C ARG A 33 -19.17 1.79 -8.92
N ARG A 34 -19.19 1.93 -7.60
CA ARG A 34 -20.06 2.89 -6.91
C ARG A 34 -19.54 4.32 -7.03
N GLU A 35 -18.26 4.53 -6.80
CA GLU A 35 -17.65 5.89 -6.80
C GLU A 35 -17.48 6.45 -8.21
N TYR A 36 -17.13 5.59 -9.17
CA TYR A 36 -16.88 5.96 -10.58
C TYR A 36 -17.93 5.34 -11.51
N TYR A 37 -19.21 5.28 -11.07
CA TYR A 37 -20.29 4.61 -11.79
C TYR A 37 -20.37 5.00 -13.28
N TYR A 38 -20.12 6.27 -13.58
CA TYR A 38 -20.14 6.80 -14.94
C TYR A 38 -19.08 6.20 -15.88
N ALA A 39 -18.00 5.64 -15.32
CA ALA A 39 -16.97 4.94 -16.09
C ALA A 39 -17.33 3.48 -16.42
N PHE A 40 -18.37 2.95 -15.76
CA PHE A 40 -18.83 1.57 -15.89
C PHE A 40 -20.21 1.44 -16.52
N GLU A 41 -20.76 2.51 -17.05
CA GLU A 41 -22.03 2.50 -17.80
C GLU A 41 -21.87 1.72 -19.12
N GLU A 42 -22.99 1.18 -19.65
CA GLU A 42 -23.00 0.44 -20.90
C GLU A 42 -22.54 1.31 -22.09
N ASN A 43 -22.90 2.59 -22.08
CA ASN A 43 -22.53 3.58 -23.11
C ASN A 43 -21.91 4.82 -22.44
N PRO A 44 -20.71 4.72 -21.90
CA PRO A 44 -20.11 5.80 -21.14
C PRO A 44 -19.72 6.97 -22.06
N TYR A 45 -19.74 8.18 -21.53
CA TYR A 45 -19.21 9.34 -22.22
C TYR A 45 -17.75 9.12 -22.67
N PRO A 46 -17.34 9.47 -23.90
CA PRO A 46 -16.00 9.13 -24.42
C PRO A 46 -14.80 9.64 -23.62
N GLY A 47 -15.00 10.66 -22.77
CA GLY A 47 -13.95 11.28 -21.94
C GLY A 47 -13.78 10.68 -20.54
N VAL A 48 -14.54 9.64 -20.17
CA VAL A 48 -14.41 9.00 -18.85
C VAL A 48 -13.16 8.13 -18.74
N PRO A 49 -12.63 7.87 -17.53
CA PRO A 49 -11.55 6.92 -17.35
C PRO A 49 -11.98 5.51 -17.76
N LYS A 50 -11.05 4.76 -18.34
CA LYS A 50 -11.25 3.36 -18.74
C LYS A 50 -10.40 2.45 -17.88
N PHE A 51 -11.03 1.51 -17.20
CA PHE A 51 -10.41 0.54 -16.31
C PHE A 51 -10.46 -0.87 -16.89
N GLU A 52 -9.39 -1.62 -16.73
CA GLU A 52 -9.35 -3.07 -16.91
C GLU A 52 -9.12 -3.73 -15.56
N ILE A 53 -10.17 -4.34 -15.00
CA ILE A 53 -10.15 -4.90 -13.66
C ILE A 53 -9.64 -6.34 -13.70
N THR A 54 -8.63 -6.62 -12.88
CA THR A 54 -8.14 -7.96 -12.58
C THR A 54 -8.29 -8.23 -11.08
N HIS A 55 -9.01 -9.30 -10.72
CA HIS A 55 -9.17 -9.65 -9.33
C HIS A 55 -7.89 -10.25 -8.75
N LEU A 56 -7.53 -9.77 -7.56
CA LEU A 56 -6.46 -10.30 -6.74
C LEU A 56 -7.00 -10.99 -5.49
N GLU A 57 -6.35 -12.08 -5.15
CA GLU A 57 -6.41 -12.70 -3.84
C GLU A 57 -5.03 -12.60 -3.17
N LYS A 58 -4.94 -12.93 -1.88
CA LYS A 58 -3.65 -13.03 -1.20
C LYS A 58 -2.78 -14.12 -1.82
N GLY A 59 -1.47 -13.93 -1.80
CA GLY A 59 -0.48 -14.87 -2.33
C GLY A 59 0.23 -14.33 -3.56
N LEU A 60 0.89 -15.24 -4.26
CA LEU A 60 1.75 -14.90 -5.41
C LEU A 60 0.91 -14.54 -6.65
N PHE A 61 1.29 -13.48 -7.33
CA PHE A 61 0.76 -13.11 -8.63
C PHE A 61 1.84 -12.45 -9.50
N GLN A 62 1.56 -12.33 -10.80
CA GLN A 62 2.47 -11.66 -11.73
C GLN A 62 1.93 -10.30 -12.11
N LEU A 63 2.75 -9.26 -11.94
CA LEU A 63 2.49 -7.94 -12.50
C LEU A 63 3.49 -7.70 -13.63
N ARG A 64 3.03 -7.86 -14.87
CA ARG A 64 3.93 -7.91 -16.04
C ARG A 64 4.98 -9.02 -15.86
N ASN A 65 6.27 -8.66 -15.78
CA ASN A 65 7.38 -9.60 -15.62
C ASN A 65 7.88 -9.73 -14.18
N TYR A 66 7.18 -9.09 -13.21
CA TYR A 66 7.60 -9.06 -11.82
C TYR A 66 6.70 -9.97 -10.96
N PRO A 67 7.27 -10.96 -10.28
CA PRO A 67 6.53 -11.71 -9.27
C PRO A 67 6.31 -10.85 -8.04
N LEU A 68 5.05 -10.72 -7.62
CA LEU A 68 4.65 -10.03 -6.40
C LEU A 68 3.91 -11.00 -5.49
N GLU A 69 3.91 -10.70 -4.20
CA GLU A 69 3.10 -11.41 -3.22
C GLU A 69 2.15 -10.43 -2.52
N ALA A 70 0.85 -10.69 -2.63
CA ALA A 70 -0.17 -9.97 -1.90
C ALA A 70 -0.26 -10.52 -0.46
N ILE A 71 -0.04 -9.64 0.50
CA ILE A 71 -0.02 -9.91 1.94
C ILE A 71 -1.36 -9.47 2.53
N GLU A 72 -2.08 -10.37 3.17
CA GLU A 72 -3.34 -10.04 3.83
C GLU A 72 -3.09 -9.33 5.15
N VAL A 73 -3.63 -8.13 5.29
CA VAL A 73 -3.59 -7.34 6.51
C VAL A 73 -4.96 -6.81 6.86
N TRP A 74 -5.16 -6.32 8.08
CA TRP A 74 -6.45 -5.91 8.56
C TRP A 74 -6.46 -4.46 9.04
N HIS A 75 -7.32 -3.66 8.46
CA HIS A 75 -7.71 -2.34 8.93
C HIS A 75 -8.97 -2.49 9.77
N HIS A 76 -8.83 -2.60 11.09
CA HIS A 76 -9.90 -2.98 12.00
C HIS A 76 -10.55 -4.31 11.58
N LYS A 77 -11.78 -4.28 11.01
CA LYS A 77 -12.52 -5.45 10.50
C LYS A 77 -12.46 -5.58 8.96
N MET A 78 -11.78 -4.68 8.30
CA MET A 78 -11.65 -4.67 6.85
C MET A 78 -10.35 -5.33 6.42
N GLN A 79 -10.45 -6.31 5.53
CA GLN A 79 -9.30 -6.90 4.87
C GLN A 79 -8.72 -5.90 3.86
N VAL A 80 -7.42 -5.74 3.88
CA VAL A 80 -6.62 -4.92 2.98
C VAL A 80 -5.43 -5.75 2.47
N LEU A 81 -4.91 -5.43 1.30
CA LEU A 81 -3.73 -6.07 0.76
C LEU A 81 -2.52 -5.14 0.84
N GLY A 82 -1.45 -5.61 1.50
CA GLY A 82 -0.11 -5.10 1.29
C GLY A 82 0.59 -5.89 0.18
N PHE A 83 1.76 -5.45 -0.24
CA PHE A 83 2.48 -6.06 -1.36
C PHE A 83 3.95 -6.26 -1.03
N ARG A 84 4.48 -7.42 -1.41
CA ARG A 84 5.90 -7.71 -1.41
C ARG A 84 6.40 -7.92 -2.84
N ILE A 85 7.54 -7.31 -3.16
CA ILE A 85 8.28 -7.53 -4.40
C ILE A 85 9.76 -7.77 -4.06
N GLY A 86 10.23 -9.00 -4.28
CA GLY A 86 11.57 -9.39 -3.86
C GLY A 86 11.80 -9.15 -2.36
N LYS A 87 12.73 -8.25 -2.03
CA LYS A 87 13.09 -7.88 -0.65
C LYS A 87 12.51 -6.54 -0.18
N LEU A 88 11.55 -5.99 -0.90
CA LEU A 88 10.77 -4.84 -0.48
C LEU A 88 9.34 -5.27 -0.15
N ALA A 89 8.79 -4.78 0.97
CA ALA A 89 7.37 -4.87 1.25
C ALA A 89 6.78 -3.49 1.56
N TYR A 90 5.57 -3.26 1.03
CA TYR A 90 4.77 -2.06 1.26
C TYR A 90 3.44 -2.46 1.88
N ILE A 91 3.22 -2.01 3.11
CA ILE A 91 1.98 -2.23 3.85
C ILE A 91 1.49 -0.89 4.36
N THR A 92 0.31 -0.50 3.93
CA THR A 92 -0.35 0.69 4.44
C THR A 92 -1.75 0.36 4.91
N ASP A 93 -2.27 1.24 5.77
CA ASP A 93 -3.63 1.15 6.27
C ASP A 93 -3.91 -0.15 7.05
N ALA A 94 -2.93 -0.61 7.83
CA ALA A 94 -3.01 -1.83 8.59
C ALA A 94 -3.01 -1.59 10.11
N LYS A 95 -3.73 -2.45 10.83
CA LYS A 95 -3.72 -2.57 12.30
C LYS A 95 -3.20 -3.91 12.78
N THR A 96 -3.49 -4.97 12.06
CA THR A 96 -3.05 -6.30 12.44
C THR A 96 -2.60 -7.12 11.23
N ILE A 97 -1.62 -7.97 11.46
CA ILE A 97 -1.07 -8.93 10.49
C ILE A 97 -1.01 -10.29 11.18
N SER A 98 -1.56 -11.31 10.56
CA SER A 98 -1.53 -12.66 11.13
C SER A 98 -0.09 -13.21 11.17
N ALA A 99 0.18 -14.19 12.04
CA ALA A 99 1.49 -14.81 12.14
C ALA A 99 1.93 -15.43 10.80
N SER A 100 1.02 -16.07 10.07
CA SER A 100 1.32 -16.65 8.76
C SER A 100 1.66 -15.60 7.69
N GLU A 101 1.06 -14.41 7.74
CA GLU A 101 1.38 -13.32 6.82
C GLU A 101 2.69 -12.61 7.21
N LYS A 102 3.02 -12.54 8.52
CA LYS A 102 4.32 -12.05 9.00
C LYS A 102 5.49 -12.91 8.51
N GLU A 103 5.33 -14.22 8.39
CA GLU A 103 6.37 -15.12 7.84
C GLU A 103 6.79 -14.70 6.41
N LYS A 104 5.85 -14.20 5.62
CA LYS A 104 6.11 -13.70 4.27
C LYS A 104 6.85 -12.35 4.26
N LEU A 105 6.94 -11.67 5.39
CA LEU A 105 7.62 -10.38 5.57
C LEU A 105 9.03 -10.51 6.16
N LYS A 106 9.57 -11.72 6.25
CA LYS A 106 10.95 -11.94 6.71
C LYS A 106 11.98 -11.66 5.61
N ASN A 107 13.22 -11.38 6.04
CA ASN A 107 14.38 -11.15 5.16
C ASN A 107 14.19 -9.98 4.18
N LEU A 108 13.53 -8.92 4.60
CA LEU A 108 13.37 -7.70 3.81
C LEU A 108 14.61 -6.82 3.87
N ASP A 109 14.97 -6.22 2.74
CA ASP A 109 15.91 -5.11 2.69
C ASP A 109 15.21 -3.79 3.02
N VAL A 110 13.96 -3.62 2.56
CA VAL A 110 13.15 -2.43 2.80
C VAL A 110 11.74 -2.82 3.25
N PHE A 111 11.29 -2.22 4.33
CA PHE A 111 9.93 -2.38 4.83
C PHE A 111 9.25 -1.01 4.97
N ILE A 112 8.15 -0.81 4.27
CA ILE A 112 7.33 0.40 4.35
C ILE A 112 6.02 0.03 5.04
N ILE A 113 5.71 0.71 6.15
CA ILE A 113 4.52 0.42 6.98
C ILE A 113 3.88 1.68 7.51
N ASN A 114 2.56 1.65 7.70
CA ASN A 114 1.87 2.76 8.33
C ASN A 114 2.20 2.90 9.82
N ALA A 115 2.33 4.15 10.26
CA ALA A 115 2.36 4.53 11.68
C ALA A 115 1.59 5.84 11.84
N LEU A 116 0.33 5.77 12.23
CA LEU A 116 -0.59 6.92 12.17
C LEU A 116 -0.14 8.08 13.07
N HIS A 117 0.23 7.78 14.31
CA HIS A 117 0.73 8.70 15.34
C HIS A 117 1.22 7.92 16.58
N GLU A 118 1.57 8.60 17.67
CA GLU A 118 2.05 7.96 18.92
C GLU A 118 0.93 7.26 19.71
N TYR A 119 -0.32 7.72 19.61
CA TYR A 119 -1.44 7.21 20.38
C TYR A 119 -2.03 5.93 19.79
N SER A 120 -2.66 5.11 20.63
CA SER A 120 -3.38 3.91 20.17
C SER A 120 -4.53 4.28 19.23
N HIS A 121 -4.69 3.48 18.17
CA HIS A 121 -5.76 3.63 17.19
C HIS A 121 -6.42 2.29 16.90
N SER A 122 -7.72 2.28 16.62
CA SER A 122 -8.49 1.04 16.45
C SER A 122 -8.24 0.34 15.11
N SER A 123 -7.79 1.07 14.09
CA SER A 123 -7.66 0.57 12.73
C SER A 123 -6.26 0.70 12.12
N HIS A 124 -5.35 1.43 12.76
CA HIS A 124 -3.99 1.65 12.26
C HIS A 124 -2.95 1.28 13.32
N PHE A 125 -1.78 0.85 12.90
CA PHE A 125 -0.62 0.80 13.79
C PHE A 125 -0.30 2.21 14.27
N ASN A 126 -0.02 2.34 15.58
CA ASN A 126 0.65 3.51 16.12
C ASN A 126 2.17 3.35 16.00
N LEU A 127 2.93 4.36 16.40
CA LEU A 127 4.40 4.31 16.32
C LEU A 127 4.98 3.11 17.08
N GLN A 128 4.57 2.89 18.33
CA GLN A 128 5.10 1.81 19.16
C GLN A 128 4.84 0.43 18.52
N GLU A 129 3.62 0.17 18.08
CA GLU A 129 3.24 -1.09 17.43
C GLU A 129 3.99 -1.31 16.11
N ALA A 130 4.21 -0.24 15.33
CA ALA A 130 5.00 -0.33 14.09
C ALA A 130 6.47 -0.64 14.39
N LEU A 131 7.08 -0.01 15.42
CA LEU A 131 8.45 -0.29 15.84
C LEU A 131 8.61 -1.71 16.39
N GLU A 132 7.64 -2.22 17.13
CA GLU A 132 7.63 -3.62 17.63
C GLU A 132 7.62 -4.61 16.46
N LEU A 133 6.78 -4.36 15.44
CA LEU A 133 6.75 -5.19 14.24
C LEU A 133 8.05 -5.11 13.44
N ILE A 134 8.65 -3.93 13.30
CA ILE A 134 9.96 -3.75 12.67
C ILE A 134 11.04 -4.51 13.44
N ALA A 135 11.02 -4.47 14.76
CA ALA A 135 11.96 -5.23 15.61
C ALA A 135 11.77 -6.75 15.49
N GLU A 136 10.53 -7.22 15.32
CA GLU A 136 10.22 -8.63 15.08
C GLU A 136 10.74 -9.11 13.71
N LEU A 137 10.52 -8.33 12.64
CA LEU A 137 10.82 -8.69 11.26
C LEU A 137 12.29 -8.44 10.86
N GLN A 138 12.97 -7.52 11.55
CA GLN A 138 14.36 -7.12 11.35
C GLN A 138 14.74 -6.77 9.90
N PRO A 139 14.00 -5.91 9.20
CA PRO A 139 14.40 -5.44 7.88
C PRO A 139 15.67 -4.56 7.97
N LYS A 140 16.45 -4.46 6.89
CA LYS A 140 17.65 -3.60 6.88
C LYS A 140 17.31 -2.12 7.04
N LYS A 141 16.21 -1.67 6.41
CA LYS A 141 15.68 -0.31 6.52
C LYS A 141 14.15 -0.33 6.58
N SER A 142 13.58 0.59 7.34
CA SER A 142 12.14 0.76 7.43
C SER A 142 11.74 2.21 7.21
N TYR A 143 10.58 2.40 6.58
CA TYR A 143 10.00 3.72 6.36
C TYR A 143 8.56 3.73 6.88
N LEU A 144 8.26 4.72 7.71
CA LEU A 144 6.92 4.93 8.25
C LEU A 144 6.14 5.86 7.33
N THR A 145 4.95 5.46 6.96
CA THR A 145 4.03 6.20 6.07
C THR A 145 2.64 6.33 6.68
N HIS A 146 1.68 6.90 5.97
CA HIS A 146 0.30 7.09 6.44
C HIS A 146 0.23 7.86 7.76
N ILE A 147 0.94 8.98 7.81
CA ILE A 147 1.22 9.78 8.99
C ILE A 147 0.16 10.86 9.15
N SER A 148 -0.46 10.97 10.33
CA SER A 148 -1.40 12.03 10.62
C SER A 148 -0.69 13.33 11.08
N HIS A 149 -1.41 14.44 11.03
CA HIS A 149 -0.95 15.73 11.55
C HIS A 149 -0.63 15.72 13.06
N LEU A 150 -1.10 14.71 13.80
CA LEU A 150 -0.84 14.54 15.23
C LEU A 150 0.52 13.89 15.53
N PHE A 151 1.25 13.45 14.50
CA PHE A 151 2.53 12.77 14.69
C PHE A 151 3.66 13.75 15.09
N GLY A 152 3.56 15.01 14.67
CA GLY A 152 4.57 16.06 14.88
C GLY A 152 5.34 16.42 13.61
N LEU A 153 6.37 17.24 13.78
CA LEU A 153 7.20 17.68 12.65
C LEU A 153 8.19 16.57 12.25
N HIS A 154 8.34 16.38 10.93
CA HIS A 154 9.15 15.32 10.33
C HIS A 154 10.56 15.20 10.96
N GLU A 155 11.31 16.30 11.03
CA GLU A 155 12.66 16.31 11.56
C GLU A 155 12.72 15.87 13.03
N GLN A 156 11.84 16.42 13.86
CA GLN A 156 11.78 16.13 15.30
C GLN A 156 11.41 14.67 15.60
N VAL A 157 10.57 14.08 14.77
CA VAL A 157 10.20 12.66 14.89
C VAL A 157 11.37 11.79 14.43
N CYS A 158 11.98 12.08 13.29
CA CYS A 158 13.12 11.31 12.77
C CYS A 158 14.29 11.25 13.76
N GLU A 159 14.57 12.31 14.51
CA GLU A 159 15.61 12.32 15.54
C GLU A 159 15.41 11.30 16.67
N LYS A 160 14.17 10.90 16.93
CA LYS A 160 13.79 9.96 17.98
C LYS A 160 13.69 8.51 17.52
N LEU A 161 13.71 8.29 16.20
CA LEU A 161 13.56 6.95 15.63
C LEU A 161 14.86 6.15 15.70
N PRO A 162 14.80 4.80 15.72
CA PRO A 162 15.97 3.95 15.58
C PRO A 162 16.73 4.26 14.27
N PRO A 163 18.06 4.09 14.21
CA PRO A 163 18.88 4.51 13.06
C PRO A 163 18.48 3.88 11.71
N HIS A 164 17.80 2.74 11.71
CA HIS A 164 17.32 2.04 10.51
C HIS A 164 15.85 2.33 10.18
N VAL A 165 15.21 3.24 10.91
CA VAL A 165 13.81 3.65 10.72
C VAL A 165 13.77 5.14 10.39
N SER A 166 13.00 5.52 9.39
CA SER A 166 12.79 6.93 9.02
C SER A 166 11.33 7.17 8.67
N LEU A 167 10.88 8.42 8.74
CA LEU A 167 9.60 8.80 8.13
C LEU A 167 9.78 8.89 6.61
N ALA A 168 8.77 8.41 5.87
CA ALA A 168 8.69 8.68 4.44
C ALA A 168 8.27 10.15 4.20
N PHE A 169 8.61 10.68 3.03
CA PHE A 169 8.24 12.03 2.61
C PHE A 169 8.01 12.06 1.09
N ASP A 170 7.27 13.06 0.62
CA ASP A 170 6.95 13.22 -0.80
C ASP A 170 8.23 13.46 -1.62
N GLY A 171 8.43 12.65 -2.65
CA GLY A 171 9.65 12.66 -3.45
C GLY A 171 10.77 11.75 -2.94
N LEU A 172 10.55 10.95 -1.88
CA LEU A 172 11.51 9.92 -1.46
C LEU A 172 11.67 8.85 -2.54
N GLU A 173 12.89 8.70 -3.04
CA GLU A 173 13.25 7.65 -4.00
C GLU A 173 14.08 6.56 -3.32
N LEU A 174 13.69 5.31 -3.51
CA LEU A 174 14.38 4.14 -2.99
C LEU A 174 14.84 3.26 -4.14
N ALA A 175 16.16 3.06 -4.25
CA ALA A 175 16.72 2.10 -5.18
C ALA A 175 16.93 0.75 -4.47
N PHE A 176 16.44 -0.32 -5.06
CA PHE A 176 16.63 -1.69 -4.54
C PHE A 176 16.72 -2.69 -5.69
N ASP A 177 17.37 -3.83 -5.41
CA ASP A 177 17.53 -4.89 -6.37
C ASP A 177 16.31 -5.82 -6.34
N PHE A 178 15.76 -6.12 -7.52
CA PHE A 178 14.64 -7.07 -7.72
C PHE A 178 15.10 -8.52 -7.86
N SER A 179 16.39 -8.81 -7.76
CA SER A 179 16.88 -10.19 -7.85
C SER A 179 16.23 -11.07 -6.78
N VAL A 180 15.52 -12.09 -7.22
CA VAL A 180 14.80 -13.09 -6.41
C VAL A 180 15.78 -14.14 -5.93
#